data_1fdd3d790bcfeb68e1125ecba7b17bcb
#
_entry.id   1fdd3d790bcfeb68e1125ecba7b17bcb
#
_cell.length_a   1.000
_cell.length_b   1.000
_cell.length_c   1.000
_cell.angle_alpha   90.00
_cell.angle_beta   90.00
_cell.angle_gamma   90.00
#
_symmetry.space_group_name_H-M   'P 1'
#
loop_
_entity.id
_entity.type
_entity.pdbx_description
1 polymer ?
#
loop_
_entity_poly.entity_id
_entity_poly.type
_entity_poly.pdbx_seq_one_letter_code
_entity_poly.pdbx_strand_id
1 'polypeptide(L)'
;MAKSVERSGYFKSHWLTLARLAFSGVFFFWLYLIWNSTAGLNESIDATTDRLTAIHHVQVEFKDEVQAWQDLLLRSKSQDTLDQNWHAYETQYQKVGSEAEQIMAQNDVRDIHQKMKSFIDAHNINHEKYKNSVSILIKNRFDPVQADAAVKGIDEPIITYLAVSELDMLDERRRLNESLIAKARNQIEQSLVALVFIGMLAIWMPKH
;
A
#
# COMPACT_ATOMS: atom_id res chain seq x y z
N MET A 1 51.84 56.72 -3.41
CA MET A 1 50.55 56.53 -2.74
C MET A 1 49.48 55.82 -3.60
N ALA A 2 49.68 55.45 -4.89
CA ALA A 2 48.66 54.85 -5.76
C ALA A 2 48.53 53.31 -5.71
N LYS A 3 49.52 52.54 -5.21
CA LYS A 3 49.54 51.12 -5.23
C LYS A 3 48.68 50.39 -4.11
N SER A 4 48.23 51.11 -3.09
CA SER A 4 47.44 50.56 -1.99
C SER A 4 45.95 50.50 -2.25
N VAL A 5 45.42 51.32 -3.14
CA VAL A 5 43.99 51.42 -3.47
C VAL A 5 43.55 50.27 -4.40
N GLU A 6 44.39 49.81 -5.31
CA GLU A 6 44.05 48.72 -6.26
C GLU A 6 43.95 47.36 -5.62
N ARG A 7 44.76 47.08 -4.58
CA ARG A 7 44.69 45.80 -3.82
C ARG A 7 43.38 45.63 -3.04
N SER A 8 42.78 46.70 -2.57
CA SER A 8 41.53 46.68 -1.80
C SER A 8 40.31 46.31 -2.68
N GLY A 9 40.28 46.74 -3.93
CA GLY A 9 39.20 46.45 -4.87
C GLY A 9 39.16 44.96 -5.33
N TYR A 10 40.35 44.41 -5.56
CA TYR A 10 40.47 42.99 -5.97
C TYR A 10 40.04 42.01 -4.87
N PHE A 11 40.37 42.29 -3.63
CA PHE A 11 40.01 41.45 -2.48
C PHE A 11 38.49 41.45 -2.21
N LYS A 12 37.83 42.61 -2.40
CA LYS A 12 36.36 42.74 -2.25
C LYS A 12 35.59 41.98 -3.33
N SER A 13 36.07 41.99 -4.56
CA SER A 13 35.43 41.29 -5.69
C SER A 13 35.47 39.75 -5.52
N HIS A 14 36.60 39.21 -5.11
CA HIS A 14 36.75 37.76 -4.88
C HIS A 14 35.93 37.29 -3.69
N TRP A 15 35.81 38.03 -2.62
CA TRP A 15 35.00 37.70 -1.45
C TRP A 15 33.52 37.64 -1.80
N LEU A 16 32.98 38.55 -2.57
CA LEU A 16 31.59 38.54 -3.04
C LEU A 16 31.29 37.35 -3.95
N THR A 17 32.23 36.97 -4.79
CA THR A 17 32.09 35.80 -5.68
C THR A 17 32.10 34.50 -4.85
N LEU A 18 33.00 34.38 -3.87
CA LEU A 18 33.05 33.23 -2.95
C LEU A 18 31.78 33.12 -2.10
N ALA A 19 31.26 34.25 -1.60
CA ALA A 19 30.02 34.26 -0.83
C ALA A 19 28.81 33.80 -1.68
N ARG A 20 28.72 34.22 -2.96
CA ARG A 20 27.68 33.78 -3.90
C ARG A 20 27.77 32.29 -4.20
N LEU A 21 28.98 31.77 -4.41
CA LEU A 21 29.21 30.35 -4.65
C LEU A 21 28.85 29.48 -3.43
N ALA A 22 29.27 29.92 -2.25
CA ALA A 22 28.93 29.24 -1.00
C ALA A 22 27.40 29.20 -0.78
N PHE A 23 26.74 30.33 -1.04
CA PHE A 23 25.29 30.46 -0.95
C PHE A 23 24.56 29.56 -1.94
N SER A 24 24.97 29.53 -3.21
CA SER A 24 24.42 28.63 -4.20
C SER A 24 24.61 27.17 -3.79
N GLY A 25 25.78 26.79 -3.27
CA GLY A 25 26.05 25.43 -2.75
C GLY A 25 25.10 25.02 -1.61
N VAL A 26 24.91 25.92 -0.64
CA VAL A 26 23.98 25.68 0.49
C VAL A 26 22.53 25.54 -0.02
N PHE A 27 22.11 26.37 -0.96
CA PHE A 27 20.77 26.30 -1.54
C PHE A 27 20.50 24.99 -2.30
N PHE A 28 21.45 24.60 -3.16
CA PHE A 28 21.31 23.32 -3.88
C PHE A 28 21.38 22.08 -2.95
N PHE A 29 22.25 22.12 -1.94
CA PHE A 29 22.30 21.08 -0.92
C PHE A 29 20.98 20.97 -0.17
N TRP A 30 20.36 22.10 0.13
CA TRP A 30 19.07 22.13 0.82
C TRP A 30 17.92 21.62 -0.08
N LEU A 31 17.88 21.96 -1.36
CA LEU A 31 16.95 21.39 -2.33
C LEU A 31 17.12 19.87 -2.45
N TYR A 32 18.35 19.39 -2.44
CA TYR A 32 18.65 17.96 -2.43
C TYR A 32 18.09 17.26 -1.18
N LEU A 33 18.25 17.84 0.01
CA LEU A 33 17.68 17.29 1.25
C LEU A 33 16.16 17.22 1.21
N ILE A 34 15.49 18.24 0.67
CA ILE A 34 14.02 18.23 0.47
C ILE A 34 13.63 17.07 -0.44
N TRP A 35 14.26 17.00 -1.61
CA TRP A 35 14.00 15.95 -2.59
C TRP A 35 14.17 14.56 -2.00
N ASN A 36 15.28 14.31 -1.34
CA ASN A 36 15.58 13.01 -0.74
C ASN A 36 14.62 12.65 0.41
N SER A 37 14.18 13.64 1.18
CA SER A 37 13.23 13.44 2.29
C SER A 37 11.81 13.09 1.81
N THR A 38 11.39 13.61 0.65
CA THR A 38 10.05 13.35 0.08
C THR A 38 10.01 12.05 -0.71
N ALA A 39 11.12 11.67 -1.35
CA ALA A 39 11.19 10.46 -2.19
C ALA A 39 10.85 9.18 -1.40
N GLY A 40 11.44 8.97 -0.23
CA GLY A 40 11.20 7.79 0.59
C GLY A 40 9.76 7.67 1.13
N LEU A 41 9.07 8.80 1.32
CA LEU A 41 7.67 8.80 1.75
C LEU A 41 6.73 8.46 0.59
N ASN A 42 7.01 8.94 -0.61
CA ASN A 42 6.24 8.57 -1.80
C ASN A 42 6.35 7.07 -2.07
N GLU A 43 7.55 6.50 -2.00
CA GLU A 43 7.77 5.07 -2.13
C GLU A 43 6.95 4.25 -1.09
N SER A 44 6.89 4.71 0.16
CA SER A 44 6.09 4.06 1.20
C SER A 44 4.58 4.14 0.93
N ILE A 45 4.09 5.25 0.36
CA ILE A 45 2.68 5.41 -0.01
C ILE A 45 2.34 4.52 -1.21
N ASP A 46 3.20 4.47 -2.21
CA ASP A 46 3.02 3.62 -3.39
C ASP A 46 2.98 2.15 -2.97
N ALA A 47 3.93 1.71 -2.16
CA ALA A 47 3.95 0.35 -1.63
C ALA A 47 2.69 0.00 -0.81
N THR A 48 2.17 0.94 0.01
CA THR A 48 0.93 0.72 0.77
C THR A 48 -0.29 0.68 -0.16
N THR A 49 -0.29 1.48 -1.22
CA THR A 49 -1.36 1.48 -2.24
C THR A 49 -1.39 0.17 -3.02
N ASP A 50 -0.23 -0.35 -3.40
CA ASP A 50 -0.11 -1.64 -4.11
C ASP A 50 -0.61 -2.80 -3.23
N ARG A 51 -0.27 -2.80 -1.94
CA ARG A 51 -0.76 -3.78 -0.97
C ARG A 51 -2.27 -3.72 -0.79
N LEU A 52 -2.82 -2.51 -0.67
CA LEU A 52 -4.27 -2.30 -0.58
C LEU A 52 -4.98 -2.84 -1.82
N THR A 53 -4.45 -2.56 -3.01
CA THR A 53 -4.99 -3.04 -4.28
C THR A 53 -4.95 -4.57 -4.34
N ALA A 54 -3.87 -5.19 -3.89
CA ALA A 54 -3.74 -6.64 -3.86
C ALA A 54 -4.75 -7.30 -2.90
N ILE A 55 -4.93 -6.75 -1.69
CA ILE A 55 -5.94 -7.26 -0.73
C ILE A 55 -7.35 -7.10 -1.29
N HIS A 56 -7.65 -5.96 -1.91
CA HIS A 56 -8.94 -5.74 -2.56
C HIS A 56 -9.19 -6.74 -3.70
N HIS A 57 -8.15 -7.07 -4.48
CA HIS A 57 -8.24 -8.08 -5.53
C HIS A 57 -8.61 -9.46 -4.95
N VAL A 58 -7.93 -9.91 -3.89
CA VAL A 58 -8.29 -11.16 -3.20
C VAL A 58 -9.73 -11.14 -2.69
N GLN A 59 -10.24 -9.99 -2.21
CA GLN A 59 -11.65 -9.88 -1.81
C GLN A 59 -12.61 -10.09 -2.97
N VAL A 60 -12.31 -9.53 -4.14
CA VAL A 60 -13.13 -9.69 -5.34
C VAL A 60 -13.13 -11.16 -5.77
N GLU A 61 -11.95 -11.76 -5.87
CA GLU A 61 -11.80 -13.16 -6.26
C GLU A 61 -12.48 -14.12 -5.28
N PHE A 62 -12.42 -13.82 -3.97
CA PHE A 62 -13.14 -14.60 -2.97
C PHE A 62 -14.67 -14.49 -3.13
N LYS A 63 -15.20 -13.32 -3.49
CA LYS A 63 -16.63 -13.18 -3.81
C LYS A 63 -17.03 -14.00 -5.02
N ASP A 64 -16.17 -14.04 -6.04
CA ASP A 64 -16.38 -14.85 -7.23
C ASP A 64 -16.32 -16.35 -6.90
N GLU A 65 -15.47 -16.78 -5.97
CA GLU A 65 -15.44 -18.14 -5.43
C GLU A 65 -16.77 -18.51 -4.73
N VAL A 66 -17.25 -17.63 -3.84
CA VAL A 66 -18.55 -17.82 -3.17
C VAL A 66 -19.69 -17.89 -4.19
N GLN A 67 -19.64 -17.06 -5.24
CA GLN A 67 -20.61 -17.13 -6.33
C GLN A 67 -20.51 -18.45 -7.11
N ALA A 68 -19.30 -18.92 -7.38
CA ALA A 68 -19.08 -20.21 -8.03
C ALA A 68 -19.66 -21.38 -7.20
N TRP A 69 -19.52 -21.31 -5.86
CA TRP A 69 -20.16 -22.24 -4.94
C TRP A 69 -21.69 -22.19 -5.02
N GLN A 70 -22.29 -20.99 -5.01
CA GLN A 70 -23.74 -20.83 -5.14
C GLN A 70 -24.25 -21.38 -6.48
N ASP A 71 -23.53 -21.10 -7.56
CA ASP A 71 -23.84 -21.64 -8.89
C ASP A 71 -23.77 -23.18 -8.91
N LEU A 72 -22.77 -23.75 -8.23
CA LEU A 72 -22.69 -25.21 -8.07
C LEU A 72 -23.94 -25.77 -7.40
N LEU A 73 -24.39 -25.21 -6.29
CA LEU A 73 -25.59 -25.66 -5.60
C LEU A 73 -26.86 -25.56 -6.45
N LEU A 74 -27.02 -24.45 -7.16
CA LEU A 74 -28.24 -24.15 -7.91
C LEU A 74 -28.33 -24.90 -9.26
N ARG A 75 -27.19 -25.11 -9.91
CA ARG A 75 -27.12 -25.62 -11.29
C ARG A 75 -26.80 -27.10 -11.39
N SER A 76 -26.26 -27.71 -10.32
CA SER A 76 -25.98 -29.16 -10.32
C SER A 76 -27.25 -29.98 -10.13
N LYS A 77 -27.75 -30.56 -11.21
CA LYS A 77 -28.95 -31.42 -11.22
C LYS A 77 -28.62 -32.87 -11.56
N SER A 78 -27.39 -33.18 -11.90
CA SER A 78 -26.85 -34.47 -12.25
C SER A 78 -25.36 -34.51 -11.86
N GLN A 79 -24.78 -35.73 -11.89
CA GLN A 79 -23.34 -35.90 -11.65
C GLN A 79 -22.51 -35.10 -12.68
N ASP A 80 -22.84 -35.13 -13.96
CA ASP A 80 -22.09 -34.42 -15.00
C ASP A 80 -22.09 -32.89 -14.80
N THR A 81 -23.23 -32.31 -14.41
CA THR A 81 -23.32 -30.88 -14.13
C THR A 81 -22.64 -30.54 -12.81
N LEU A 82 -22.63 -31.43 -11.83
CA LEU A 82 -21.88 -31.27 -10.59
C LEU A 82 -20.37 -31.23 -10.88
N ASP A 83 -19.84 -32.14 -11.66
CA ASP A 83 -18.41 -32.24 -11.96
C ASP A 83 -17.93 -30.98 -12.69
N GLN A 84 -18.72 -30.44 -13.62
CA GLN A 84 -18.41 -29.18 -14.31
C GLN A 84 -18.40 -27.99 -13.36
N ASN A 85 -19.43 -27.82 -12.53
CA ASN A 85 -19.54 -26.72 -11.59
C ASN A 85 -18.52 -26.85 -10.45
N TRP A 86 -18.19 -28.06 -10.03
CA TRP A 86 -17.13 -28.32 -9.06
C TRP A 86 -15.76 -27.90 -9.59
N HIS A 87 -15.46 -28.22 -10.84
CA HIS A 87 -14.22 -27.79 -11.49
C HIS A 87 -14.11 -26.26 -11.56
N ALA A 88 -15.19 -25.56 -11.86
CA ALA A 88 -15.22 -24.10 -11.87
C ALA A 88 -14.96 -23.51 -10.47
N TYR A 89 -15.60 -24.08 -9.43
CA TYR A 89 -15.38 -23.69 -8.04
C TYR A 89 -13.91 -23.95 -7.61
N GLU A 90 -13.38 -25.15 -7.88
CA GLU A 90 -11.98 -25.50 -7.54
C GLU A 90 -10.98 -24.59 -8.22
N THR A 91 -11.23 -24.20 -9.46
CA THR A 91 -10.36 -23.24 -10.18
C THR A 91 -10.33 -21.90 -9.47
N GLN A 92 -11.47 -21.42 -9.02
CA GLN A 92 -11.57 -20.15 -8.31
C GLN A 92 -10.95 -20.22 -6.91
N TYR A 93 -11.19 -21.32 -6.18
CA TYR A 93 -10.54 -21.61 -4.89
C TYR A 93 -9.01 -21.57 -4.99
N GLN A 94 -8.43 -22.24 -6.00
CA GLN A 94 -6.98 -22.25 -6.20
C GLN A 94 -6.45 -20.85 -6.55
N LYS A 95 -7.20 -20.08 -7.34
CA LYS A 95 -6.84 -18.71 -7.70
C LYS A 95 -6.75 -17.84 -6.46
N VAL A 96 -7.79 -17.83 -5.62
CA VAL A 96 -7.82 -17.06 -4.37
C VAL A 96 -6.67 -17.43 -3.44
N GLY A 97 -6.43 -18.73 -3.26
CA GLY A 97 -5.33 -19.23 -2.43
C GLY A 97 -3.97 -18.77 -2.92
N SER A 98 -3.71 -18.90 -4.24
CA SER A 98 -2.44 -18.50 -4.84
C SER A 98 -2.18 -16.99 -4.76
N GLU A 99 -3.19 -16.16 -4.92
CA GLU A 99 -3.07 -14.71 -4.78
C GLU A 99 -2.78 -14.29 -3.34
N ALA A 100 -3.45 -14.90 -2.36
CA ALA A 100 -3.17 -14.65 -0.95
C ALA A 100 -1.74 -15.09 -0.56
N GLU A 101 -1.27 -16.23 -1.05
CA GLU A 101 0.11 -16.70 -0.86
C GLU A 101 1.12 -15.74 -1.51
N GLN A 102 0.82 -15.21 -2.69
CA GLN A 102 1.66 -14.22 -3.36
C GLN A 102 1.78 -12.92 -2.55
N ILE A 103 0.66 -12.42 -2.00
CA ILE A 103 0.68 -11.25 -1.11
C ILE A 103 1.54 -11.54 0.12
N MET A 104 1.40 -12.70 0.72
CA MET A 104 2.18 -13.12 1.88
C MET A 104 3.68 -13.17 1.56
N ALA A 105 4.05 -13.73 0.41
CA ALA A 105 5.45 -13.87 -0.02
C ALA A 105 6.11 -12.54 -0.40
N GLN A 106 5.36 -11.58 -0.92
CA GLN A 106 5.86 -10.28 -1.37
C GLN A 106 5.93 -9.23 -0.25
N ASN A 107 5.38 -9.52 0.93
CA ASN A 107 5.28 -8.56 2.02
C ASN A 107 6.15 -8.95 3.21
N ASP A 108 7.15 -8.10 3.51
CA ASP A 108 7.98 -8.21 4.72
C ASP A 108 7.27 -7.69 5.99
N VAL A 109 6.07 -7.12 5.86
CA VAL A 109 5.31 -6.58 6.97
C VAL A 109 4.68 -7.73 7.75
N ARG A 110 5.18 -7.97 8.95
CA ARG A 110 4.76 -9.08 9.83
C ARG A 110 3.24 -9.19 10.01
N ASP A 111 2.57 -8.06 10.14
CA ASP A 111 1.13 -7.99 10.36
C ASP A 111 0.35 -8.49 9.14
N ILE A 112 0.74 -8.07 7.94
CA ILE A 112 0.12 -8.53 6.67
C ILE A 112 0.34 -10.02 6.49
N HIS A 113 1.57 -10.47 6.73
CA HIS A 113 1.90 -11.90 6.64
C HIS A 113 1.03 -12.74 7.58
N GLN A 114 0.84 -12.29 8.83
CA GLN A 114 0.01 -13.01 9.80
C GLN A 114 -1.49 -13.01 9.41
N LYS A 115 -2.01 -11.89 8.91
CA LYS A 115 -3.39 -11.78 8.43
C LYS A 115 -3.65 -12.66 7.21
N MET A 116 -2.76 -12.64 6.22
CA MET A 116 -2.88 -13.50 5.04
C MET A 116 -2.76 -14.98 5.40
N LYS A 117 -1.88 -15.33 6.33
CA LYS A 117 -1.80 -16.70 6.86
C LYS A 117 -3.12 -17.12 7.50
N SER A 118 -3.71 -16.28 8.34
CA SER A 118 -5.01 -16.58 9.00
C SER A 118 -6.14 -16.70 7.98
N PHE A 119 -6.10 -15.86 6.92
CA PHE A 119 -7.03 -15.98 5.80
C PHE A 119 -6.88 -17.33 5.09
N ILE A 120 -5.67 -17.72 4.70
CA ILE A 120 -5.38 -18.98 3.99
C ILE A 120 -5.81 -20.17 4.85
N ASP A 121 -5.50 -20.16 6.15
CA ASP A 121 -5.90 -21.24 7.06
C ASP A 121 -7.43 -21.36 7.13
N ALA A 122 -8.17 -20.25 7.25
CA ALA A 122 -9.62 -20.23 7.27
C ALA A 122 -10.24 -20.65 5.93
N HIS A 123 -9.65 -20.21 4.82
CA HIS A 123 -10.05 -20.53 3.46
C HIS A 123 -9.95 -22.05 3.18
N ASN A 124 -8.84 -22.65 3.58
CA ASN A 124 -8.65 -24.10 3.49
C ASN A 124 -9.67 -24.88 4.33
N ILE A 125 -9.98 -24.40 5.54
CA ILE A 125 -11.01 -25.03 6.40
C ILE A 125 -12.39 -24.93 5.74
N ASN A 126 -12.73 -23.80 5.12
CA ASN A 126 -14.00 -23.63 4.42
C ASN A 126 -14.09 -24.54 3.21
N HIS A 127 -13.01 -24.67 2.44
CA HIS A 127 -12.96 -25.58 1.30
C HIS A 127 -13.30 -27.03 1.69
N GLU A 128 -12.75 -27.54 2.81
CA GLU A 128 -13.10 -28.88 3.31
C GLU A 128 -14.57 -28.98 3.72
N LYS A 129 -15.18 -27.93 4.26
CA LYS A 129 -16.62 -27.90 4.57
C LYS A 129 -17.46 -27.90 3.28
N TYR A 130 -17.04 -27.18 2.24
CA TYR A 130 -17.69 -27.22 0.93
C TYR A 130 -17.64 -28.61 0.30
N LYS A 131 -16.50 -29.29 0.34
CA LYS A 131 -16.37 -30.69 -0.10
C LYS A 131 -17.34 -31.63 0.64
N ASN A 132 -17.45 -31.49 1.95
CA ASN A 132 -18.39 -32.27 2.74
C ASN A 132 -19.84 -31.95 2.35
N SER A 133 -20.16 -30.68 2.06
CA SER A 133 -21.48 -30.27 1.63
C SER A 133 -21.87 -30.82 0.26
N VAL A 134 -20.93 -31.00 -0.67
CA VAL A 134 -21.16 -31.68 -1.95
C VAL A 134 -21.65 -33.16 -1.70
N SER A 135 -21.08 -33.83 -0.71
CA SER A 135 -21.53 -35.17 -0.34
C SER A 135 -22.99 -35.20 0.17
N ILE A 136 -23.41 -34.11 0.86
CA ILE A 136 -24.81 -33.93 1.30
C ILE A 136 -25.71 -33.68 0.07
N LEU A 137 -25.27 -32.84 -0.87
CA LEU A 137 -25.99 -32.54 -2.12
C LEU A 137 -26.29 -33.84 -2.91
N ILE A 138 -25.27 -34.69 -3.09
CA ILE A 138 -25.42 -35.98 -3.79
C ILE A 138 -26.42 -36.91 -3.06
N LYS A 139 -26.28 -37.04 -1.73
CA LYS A 139 -27.17 -37.89 -0.91
C LYS A 139 -28.62 -37.43 -0.97
N ASN A 140 -28.87 -36.15 -1.12
CA ASN A 140 -30.21 -35.55 -1.24
C ASN A 140 -30.68 -35.41 -2.68
N ARG A 141 -30.13 -36.19 -3.60
CA ARG A 141 -30.54 -36.22 -5.02
C ARG A 141 -30.48 -34.83 -5.66
N PHE A 142 -29.43 -34.09 -5.37
CA PHE A 142 -29.18 -32.72 -5.85
C PHE A 142 -30.21 -31.70 -5.37
N ASP A 143 -30.83 -31.92 -4.22
CA ASP A 143 -31.55 -30.87 -3.49
C ASP A 143 -30.54 -30.00 -2.71
N PRO A 144 -30.41 -28.69 -3.00
CA PRO A 144 -29.40 -27.83 -2.40
C PRO A 144 -29.68 -27.44 -0.95
N VAL A 145 -30.92 -27.56 -0.46
CA VAL A 145 -31.35 -26.96 0.82
C VAL A 145 -30.48 -27.41 2.00
N GLN A 146 -30.20 -28.71 2.13
CA GLN A 146 -29.39 -29.21 3.24
C GLN A 146 -27.89 -28.97 3.03
N ALA A 147 -27.43 -28.98 1.78
CA ALA A 147 -26.08 -28.70 1.44
C ALA A 147 -25.73 -27.24 1.74
N ASP A 148 -26.61 -26.31 1.37
CA ASP A 148 -26.49 -24.87 1.68
C ASP A 148 -26.51 -24.63 3.20
N ALA A 149 -27.46 -25.26 3.91
CA ALA A 149 -27.56 -25.11 5.36
C ALA A 149 -26.30 -25.58 6.11
N ALA A 150 -25.59 -26.58 5.58
CA ALA A 150 -24.37 -27.11 6.19
C ALA A 150 -23.17 -26.16 6.13
N VAL A 151 -23.18 -25.20 5.19
CA VAL A 151 -22.10 -24.23 4.98
C VAL A 151 -22.53 -22.78 5.23
N LYS A 152 -23.74 -22.58 5.71
CA LYS A 152 -24.28 -21.25 5.95
C LYS A 152 -23.40 -20.44 6.92
N GLY A 153 -22.95 -19.28 6.47
CA GLY A 153 -22.18 -18.33 7.31
C GLY A 153 -20.72 -18.70 7.53
N ILE A 154 -20.20 -19.77 6.89
CA ILE A 154 -18.78 -20.14 7.05
C ILE A 154 -17.83 -19.11 6.45
N ASP A 155 -18.30 -18.28 5.51
CA ASP A 155 -17.51 -17.25 4.82
C ASP A 155 -17.39 -15.95 5.62
N GLU A 156 -18.27 -15.72 6.60
CA GLU A 156 -18.29 -14.50 7.40
C GLU A 156 -16.92 -14.19 8.08
N PRO A 157 -16.21 -15.15 8.69
CA PRO A 157 -14.90 -14.89 9.25
C PRO A 157 -13.88 -14.43 8.20
N ILE A 158 -13.89 -15.05 7.01
CA ILE A 158 -12.98 -14.71 5.91
C ILE A 158 -13.25 -13.29 5.41
N ILE A 159 -14.51 -12.96 5.16
CA ILE A 159 -14.93 -11.62 4.76
C ILE A 159 -14.49 -10.58 5.80
N THR A 160 -14.65 -10.92 7.08
CA THR A 160 -14.23 -10.05 8.19
C THR A 160 -12.72 -9.86 8.22
N TYR A 161 -11.91 -10.91 8.03
CA TYR A 161 -10.46 -10.80 7.99
C TYR A 161 -9.98 -9.89 6.84
N LEU A 162 -10.55 -10.05 5.66
CA LEU A 162 -10.21 -9.22 4.51
C LEU A 162 -10.63 -7.76 4.73
N ALA A 163 -11.84 -7.52 5.23
CA ALA A 163 -12.34 -6.18 5.51
C ALA A 163 -11.50 -5.45 6.58
N VAL A 164 -11.12 -6.13 7.67
CA VAL A 164 -10.24 -5.57 8.69
C VAL A 164 -8.86 -5.26 8.12
N SER A 165 -8.32 -6.16 7.28
CA SER A 165 -7.02 -5.93 6.64
C SER A 165 -7.04 -4.72 5.72
N GLU A 166 -8.12 -4.51 4.97
CA GLU A 166 -8.32 -3.33 4.12
C GLU A 166 -8.38 -2.04 4.95
N LEU A 167 -9.16 -2.03 6.04
CA LEU A 167 -9.28 -0.88 6.94
C LEU A 167 -7.93 -0.51 7.56
N ASP A 168 -7.15 -1.47 8.03
CA ASP A 168 -5.83 -1.23 8.60
C ASP A 168 -4.86 -0.62 7.57
N MET A 169 -4.91 -1.08 6.31
CA MET A 169 -4.11 -0.48 5.23
C MET A 169 -4.55 0.95 4.89
N LEU A 170 -5.84 1.22 4.90
CA LEU A 170 -6.37 2.58 4.70
C LEU A 170 -5.91 3.53 5.80
N ASP A 171 -5.91 3.08 7.05
CA ASP A 171 -5.43 3.86 8.19
C ASP A 171 -3.91 4.10 8.10
N GLU A 172 -3.12 3.10 7.70
CA GLU A 172 -1.68 3.27 7.48
C GLU A 172 -1.41 4.29 6.37
N ARG A 173 -2.09 4.16 5.22
CA ARG A 173 -2.00 5.12 4.12
C ARG A 173 -2.34 6.55 4.56
N ARG A 174 -3.39 6.70 5.38
CA ARG A 174 -3.79 8.00 5.95
C ARG A 174 -2.68 8.58 6.82
N ARG A 175 -2.09 7.79 7.73
CA ARG A 175 -0.98 8.22 8.60
C ARG A 175 0.24 8.63 7.78
N LEU A 176 0.58 7.89 6.72
CA LEU A 176 1.66 8.24 5.80
C LEU A 176 1.40 9.58 5.10
N ASN A 177 0.18 9.80 4.60
CA ASN A 177 -0.21 11.06 3.98
C ASN A 177 -0.13 12.24 4.96
N GLU A 178 -0.63 12.07 6.19
CA GLU A 178 -0.55 13.10 7.23
C GLU A 178 0.91 13.43 7.58
N SER A 179 1.77 12.43 7.65
CA SER A 179 3.22 12.56 7.84
C SER A 179 3.90 13.33 6.71
N LEU A 180 3.51 13.07 5.45
CA LEU A 180 3.97 13.82 4.27
C LEU A 180 3.61 15.29 4.34
N ILE A 181 2.33 15.58 4.64
CA ILE A 181 1.83 16.94 4.76
C ILE A 181 2.57 17.69 5.88
N ALA A 182 2.75 17.05 7.03
CA ALA A 182 3.48 17.64 8.16
C ALA A 182 4.94 17.92 7.83
N LYS A 183 5.64 17.00 7.14
CA LYS A 183 7.01 17.21 6.68
C LYS A 183 7.11 18.33 5.65
N ALA A 184 6.23 18.34 4.65
CA ALA A 184 6.21 19.41 3.62
C ALA A 184 5.99 20.79 4.26
N ARG A 185 5.05 20.89 5.20
CA ARG A 185 4.79 22.12 5.95
C ARG A 185 6.02 22.58 6.72
N ASN A 186 6.66 21.68 7.46
CA ASN A 186 7.85 22.01 8.25
C ASN A 186 9.02 22.45 7.35
N GLN A 187 9.18 21.84 6.18
CA GLN A 187 10.17 22.24 5.18
C GLN A 187 9.89 23.62 4.60
N ILE A 188 8.62 23.96 4.32
CA ILE A 188 8.22 25.30 3.86
C ILE A 188 8.50 26.33 4.94
N GLU A 189 8.16 26.06 6.20
CA GLU A 189 8.43 26.97 7.32
C GLU A 189 9.93 27.21 7.50
N GLN A 190 10.76 26.17 7.45
CA GLN A 190 12.23 26.29 7.52
C GLN A 190 12.79 27.07 6.32
N SER A 191 12.20 26.90 5.13
CA SER A 191 12.56 27.63 3.91
C SER A 191 12.33 29.11 4.05
N LEU A 192 11.16 29.48 4.56
CA LEU A 192 10.80 30.88 4.78
C LEU A 192 11.75 31.55 5.79
N VAL A 193 12.07 30.86 6.88
CA VAL A 193 13.03 31.36 7.87
C VAL A 193 14.43 31.57 7.24
N ALA A 194 14.90 30.61 6.47
CA ALA A 194 16.19 30.72 5.77
C ALA A 194 16.20 31.88 4.78
N LEU A 195 15.14 32.07 3.97
CA LEU A 195 15.01 33.19 3.04
C LEU A 195 15.02 34.55 3.73
N VAL A 196 14.30 34.68 4.85
CA VAL A 196 14.29 35.90 5.66
C VAL A 196 15.68 36.19 6.20
N PHE A 197 16.38 35.18 6.72
CA PHE A 197 17.74 35.34 7.26
C PHE A 197 18.72 35.78 6.18
N ILE A 198 18.61 35.24 5.00
CA ILE A 198 19.41 35.61 3.82
C ILE A 198 19.10 37.02 3.37
N GLY A 199 17.83 37.42 3.32
CA GLY A 199 17.41 38.77 3.00
C GLY A 199 18.01 39.79 3.98
N MET A 200 18.00 39.49 5.28
CA MET A 200 18.61 40.33 6.30
C MET A 200 20.14 40.47 6.11
N LEU A 201 20.83 39.36 5.85
CA LEU A 201 22.28 39.40 5.57
C LEU A 201 22.61 40.19 4.34
N ALA A 202 21.82 40.12 3.27
CA ALA A 202 22.00 40.89 2.04
C ALA A 202 21.81 42.39 2.25
N ILE A 203 20.90 42.78 3.15
CA ILE A 203 20.66 44.21 3.51
C ILE A 203 21.79 44.76 4.41
N TRP A 204 22.35 43.90 5.29
CA TRP A 204 23.37 44.27 6.26
C TRP A 204 24.78 44.30 5.66
N MET A 205 24.99 43.73 4.47
CA MET A 205 26.27 43.88 3.78
C MET A 205 26.51 45.33 3.38
N PRO A 206 27.59 45.97 3.89
CA PRO A 206 27.85 47.36 3.61
C PRO A 206 28.02 47.61 2.11
N LYS A 207 27.23 48.52 1.58
CA LYS A 207 27.40 49.08 0.24
C LYS A 207 28.63 50.00 0.27
N HIS A 208 29.84 49.40 0.20
CA HIS A 208 31.08 50.19 0.05
C HIS A 208 31.73 49.89 -1.31
#